data_84e03e245ec95236d5a3f5e0fbf099b0
#
_entry.id   84e03e245ec95236d5a3f5e0fbf099b0
#
_cell.length_a   1.000
_cell.length_b   1.000
_cell.length_c   1.000
_cell.angle_alpha   90.00
_cell.angle_beta   90.00
_cell.angle_gamma   90.00
#
_symmetry.space_group_name_H-M   'P 1'
#
loop_
_entity.id
_entity.type
_entity.pdbx_description
1 polymer ?
#
loop_
_entity_poly.entity_id
_entity_poly.type
_entity_poly.pdbx_seq_one_letter_code
_entity_poly.pdbx_strand_id
1 'polypeptide(L)'
;MYSLGIDLGGTNIVASVVDDQFNIISTAKTKTNAPRPANAIFDDVEKVCREAVREAKLTMSDLVAVGMGSPGTCNADGVIEFANNLAFNNVPAREMLRERLGVDNVFVENDANCAALGEAFAGCGNGSKNFVAVTLGTGVGSGIILDGKIVNGVNCAGGECGHMV
;
A
#
# COMPACT_ATOMS: atom_id res chain seq x y z
N MET A 1 -1.16 17.39 -9.41
CA MET A 1 -1.59 16.01 -9.72
C MET A 1 -1.94 15.34 -8.41
N TYR A 2 -2.91 14.40 -8.40
CA TYR A 2 -3.31 13.72 -7.17
C TYR A 2 -3.14 12.21 -7.32
N SER A 3 -2.74 11.56 -6.25
CA SER A 3 -2.66 10.10 -6.16
C SER A 3 -3.42 9.62 -4.92
N LEU A 4 -3.85 8.37 -4.92
CA LEU A 4 -4.52 7.74 -3.79
C LEU A 4 -3.60 6.68 -3.20
N GLY A 5 -3.27 6.81 -1.93
CA GLY A 5 -2.55 5.80 -1.16
C GLY A 5 -3.52 5.00 -0.30
N ILE A 6 -3.38 3.68 -0.30
CA ILE A 6 -4.18 2.75 0.49
C ILE A 6 -3.25 1.95 1.41
N ASP A 7 -3.52 1.97 2.70
CA ASP A 7 -2.91 1.09 3.69
C ASP A 7 -3.96 0.03 4.08
N LEU A 8 -3.76 -1.20 3.59
CA LEU A 8 -4.60 -2.34 3.90
C LEU A 8 -3.97 -3.14 5.05
N GLY A 9 -4.30 -2.81 6.27
CA GLY A 9 -3.87 -3.56 7.44
C GLY A 9 -4.87 -4.65 7.87
N GLY A 10 -4.42 -5.59 8.69
CA GLY A 10 -5.29 -6.62 9.27
C GLY A 10 -6.40 -6.06 10.16
N THR A 11 -6.21 -4.88 10.72
CA THR A 11 -7.16 -4.23 11.65
C THR A 11 -7.91 -3.07 11.01
N ASN A 12 -7.24 -2.25 10.24
CA ASN A 12 -7.81 -1.04 9.63
C ASN A 12 -7.46 -0.98 8.16
N ILE A 13 -8.34 -0.33 7.39
CA ILE A 13 -8.13 0.13 6.03
C ILE A 13 -8.08 1.64 6.09
N VAL A 14 -7.02 2.24 5.55
CA VAL A 14 -6.86 3.70 5.45
C VAL A 14 -6.63 4.06 3.99
N ALA A 15 -7.32 5.09 3.50
CA ALA A 15 -7.08 5.67 2.19
C ALA A 15 -6.82 7.17 2.33
N SER A 16 -5.79 7.66 1.65
CA SER A 16 -5.41 9.07 1.68
C SER A 16 -5.17 9.59 0.27
N VAL A 17 -5.72 10.76 -0.02
CA VAL A 17 -5.38 11.52 -1.24
C VAL A 17 -4.13 12.34 -0.96
N VAL A 18 -3.17 12.27 -1.88
CA VAL A 18 -1.86 12.94 -1.76
C VAL A 18 -1.62 13.77 -3.02
N ASP A 19 -1.08 14.99 -2.85
CA ASP A 19 -0.67 15.83 -3.96
C ASP A 19 0.75 15.50 -4.46
N ASP A 20 1.22 16.22 -5.49
CA ASP A 20 2.56 16.06 -6.08
C ASP A 20 3.70 16.61 -5.22
N GLN A 21 3.38 17.23 -4.08
CA GLN A 21 4.34 17.64 -3.05
C GLN A 21 4.33 16.70 -1.83
N PHE A 22 3.66 15.56 -1.95
CA PHE A 22 3.45 14.56 -0.88
C PHE A 22 2.65 15.05 0.32
N ASN A 23 1.85 16.13 0.19
CA ASN A 23 0.94 16.53 1.24
C ASN A 23 -0.31 15.66 1.23
N ILE A 24 -0.73 15.18 2.40
CA ILE A 24 -2.00 14.49 2.57
C ILE A 24 -3.12 15.52 2.55
N ILE A 25 -4.00 15.43 1.56
CA ILE A 25 -5.13 16.35 1.35
C ILE A 25 -6.37 15.90 2.12
N SER A 26 -6.61 14.60 2.14
CA SER A 26 -7.73 13.97 2.87
C SER A 26 -7.38 12.56 3.30
N THR A 27 -8.10 12.05 4.29
CA THR A 27 -7.93 10.67 4.77
C THR A 27 -9.26 10.12 5.24
N ALA A 28 -9.61 8.94 4.77
CA ALA A 28 -10.73 8.15 5.28
C ALA A 28 -10.26 6.80 5.81
N LYS A 29 -10.99 6.21 6.74
CA LYS A 29 -10.62 4.93 7.36
C LYS A 29 -11.82 4.12 7.81
N THR A 30 -11.64 2.79 7.80
CA THR A 30 -12.60 1.85 8.38
C THR A 30 -11.88 0.65 9.01
N LYS A 31 -12.63 -0.22 9.69
CA LYS A 31 -12.10 -1.49 10.20
C LYS A 31 -12.04 -2.54 9.10
N THR A 32 -10.96 -3.29 9.03
CA THR A 32 -10.82 -4.41 8.11
C THR A 32 -11.73 -5.56 8.50
N ASN A 33 -11.90 -5.80 9.80
CA ASN A 33 -12.65 -6.94 10.36
C ASN A 33 -12.20 -8.30 9.77
N ALA A 34 -10.90 -8.44 9.52
CA ALA A 34 -10.32 -9.68 9.03
C ALA A 34 -10.38 -10.80 10.13
N PRO A 35 -10.44 -12.09 9.74
CA PRO A 35 -10.45 -12.59 8.37
C PRO A 35 -11.84 -12.56 7.71
N ARG A 36 -11.90 -12.18 6.43
CA ARG A 36 -13.12 -12.18 5.60
C ARG A 36 -12.75 -12.52 4.14
N PRO A 37 -13.74 -12.90 3.31
CA PRO A 37 -13.49 -13.05 1.88
C PRO A 37 -12.88 -11.78 1.26
N ALA A 38 -11.91 -11.95 0.36
CA ALA A 38 -11.21 -10.82 -0.26
C ALA A 38 -12.18 -9.80 -0.90
N ASN A 39 -13.20 -10.26 -1.62
CA ASN A 39 -14.20 -9.36 -2.21
C ASN A 39 -14.85 -8.44 -1.17
N ALA A 40 -15.22 -8.97 0.01
CA ALA A 40 -15.85 -8.18 1.06
C ALA A 40 -14.89 -7.14 1.66
N ILE A 41 -13.59 -7.45 1.75
CA ILE A 41 -12.56 -6.48 2.18
C ILE A 41 -12.38 -5.41 1.09
N PHE A 42 -12.29 -5.80 -0.18
CA PHE A 42 -12.13 -4.85 -1.29
C PHE A 42 -13.36 -3.98 -1.53
N ASP A 43 -14.57 -4.42 -1.18
CA ASP A 43 -15.76 -3.59 -1.18
C ASP A 43 -15.65 -2.45 -0.13
N ASP A 44 -15.06 -2.73 1.03
CA ASP A 44 -14.79 -1.71 2.03
C ASP A 44 -13.61 -0.81 1.64
N VAL A 45 -12.56 -1.36 0.98
CA VAL A 45 -11.48 -0.56 0.38
C VAL A 45 -12.07 0.45 -0.60
N GLU A 46 -12.94 0.02 -1.53
CA GLU A 46 -13.59 0.92 -2.49
C GLU A 46 -14.34 2.06 -1.78
N LYS A 47 -15.16 1.74 -0.77
CA LYS A 47 -15.92 2.76 -0.01
C LYS A 47 -15.00 3.80 0.62
N VAL A 48 -13.93 3.36 1.27
CA VAL A 48 -12.97 4.25 1.94
C VAL A 48 -12.21 5.11 0.93
N CYS A 49 -11.82 4.54 -0.21
CA CYS A 49 -11.19 5.27 -1.30
C CYS A 49 -12.10 6.39 -1.85
N ARG A 50 -13.36 6.04 -2.15
CA ARG A 50 -14.34 7.02 -2.65
C ARG A 50 -14.66 8.09 -1.60
N GLU A 51 -14.66 7.75 -0.32
CA GLU A 51 -14.83 8.71 0.77
C GLU A 51 -13.66 9.69 0.84
N ALA A 52 -12.41 9.21 0.84
CA ALA A 52 -11.21 10.06 0.85
C ALA A 52 -11.21 11.03 -0.34
N VAL A 53 -11.51 10.54 -1.56
CA VAL A 53 -11.58 11.35 -2.77
C VAL A 53 -12.68 12.42 -2.67
N ARG A 54 -13.86 12.07 -2.15
CA ARG A 54 -14.97 13.01 -1.93
C ARG A 54 -14.59 14.11 -0.92
N GLU A 55 -13.92 13.76 0.17
CA GLU A 55 -13.45 14.72 1.18
C GLU A 55 -12.41 15.68 0.62
N ALA A 56 -11.57 15.22 -0.30
CA ALA A 56 -10.65 16.07 -1.07
C ALA A 56 -11.38 16.97 -2.08
N LYS A 57 -12.70 16.83 -2.26
CA LYS A 57 -13.53 17.50 -3.29
C LYS A 57 -13.06 17.19 -4.72
N LEU A 58 -12.61 15.96 -4.92
CA LEU A 58 -12.14 15.41 -6.19
C LEU A 58 -13.05 14.30 -6.67
N THR A 59 -12.82 13.85 -7.90
CA THR A 59 -13.41 12.66 -8.50
C THR A 59 -12.33 11.61 -8.78
N MET A 60 -12.70 10.36 -9.03
CA MET A 60 -11.73 9.30 -9.34
C MET A 60 -10.92 9.60 -10.62
N SER A 61 -11.49 10.37 -11.56
CA SER A 61 -10.80 10.79 -12.79
C SER A 61 -9.72 11.85 -12.59
N ASP A 62 -9.67 12.49 -11.42
CA ASP A 62 -8.61 13.45 -11.07
C ASP A 62 -7.36 12.75 -10.54
N LEU A 63 -7.44 11.43 -10.29
CA LEU A 63 -6.33 10.64 -9.81
C LEU A 63 -5.45 10.15 -10.96
N VAL A 64 -4.15 10.35 -10.85
CA VAL A 64 -3.16 9.84 -11.83
C VAL A 64 -2.70 8.42 -11.50
N ALA A 65 -2.81 8.00 -10.24
CA ALA A 65 -2.41 6.67 -9.80
C ALA A 65 -3.07 6.29 -8.46
N VAL A 66 -3.13 4.98 -8.22
CA VAL A 66 -3.49 4.38 -6.94
C VAL A 66 -2.36 3.46 -6.49
N GLY A 67 -1.90 3.62 -5.26
CA GLY A 67 -0.93 2.74 -4.61
C GLY A 67 -1.55 2.04 -3.41
N MET A 68 -1.33 0.74 -3.25
CA MET A 68 -1.76 0.00 -2.07
C MET A 68 -0.60 -0.71 -1.41
N GLY A 69 -0.41 -0.47 -0.11
CA GLY A 69 0.39 -1.28 0.79
C GLY A 69 -0.46 -2.38 1.43
N SER A 70 0.03 -3.61 1.42
CA SER A 70 -0.64 -4.76 2.04
C SER A 70 0.36 -5.58 2.84
N PRO A 71 -0.03 -6.18 3.97
CA PRO A 71 0.81 -7.15 4.63
C PRO A 71 1.03 -8.36 3.72
N GLY A 72 2.16 -9.05 3.92
CA GLY A 72 2.52 -10.26 3.21
C GLY A 72 3.27 -10.03 1.91
N THR A 73 3.32 -11.04 1.07
CA THR A 73 4.10 -11.04 -0.17
C THR A 73 3.25 -10.57 -1.34
N CYS A 74 3.71 -9.53 -2.02
CA CYS A 74 3.08 -8.98 -3.22
C CYS A 74 4.02 -9.17 -4.41
N ASN A 75 3.53 -9.76 -5.51
CA ASN A 75 4.35 -9.94 -6.71
C ASN A 75 4.24 -8.76 -7.69
N ALA A 76 5.07 -8.77 -8.72
CA ALA A 76 5.14 -7.71 -9.72
C ALA A 76 3.83 -7.51 -10.51
N ASP A 77 2.97 -8.52 -10.58
CA ASP A 77 1.65 -8.44 -11.23
C ASP A 77 0.60 -7.81 -10.31
N GLY A 78 0.96 -7.46 -9.06
CA GLY A 78 0.05 -6.89 -8.07
C GLY A 78 -0.91 -7.91 -7.47
N VAL A 79 -0.48 -9.17 -7.42
CA VAL A 79 -1.16 -10.23 -6.70
C VAL A 79 -0.59 -10.32 -5.29
N ILE A 80 -1.44 -10.33 -4.29
CA ILE A 80 -1.07 -10.67 -2.91
C ILE A 80 -1.01 -12.19 -2.85
N GLU A 81 0.20 -12.75 -2.93
CA GLU A 81 0.40 -14.20 -2.95
C GLU A 81 0.01 -14.83 -1.63
N PHE A 82 0.40 -14.18 -0.53
CA PHE A 82 0.08 -14.64 0.80
C PHE A 82 0.05 -13.48 1.81
N ALA A 83 -1.02 -13.38 2.60
CA ALA A 83 -1.13 -12.46 3.73
C ALA A 83 -1.89 -13.12 4.89
N ASN A 84 -1.15 -13.60 5.89
CA ASN A 84 -1.72 -14.35 7.01
C ASN A 84 -2.77 -13.55 7.78
N ASN A 85 -2.52 -12.27 8.05
CA ASN A 85 -3.40 -11.40 8.82
C ASN A 85 -4.75 -11.13 8.13
N LEU A 86 -4.82 -11.33 6.82
CA LEU A 86 -6.01 -11.14 5.99
C LEU A 86 -6.63 -12.48 5.57
N ALA A 87 -5.94 -13.60 5.80
CA ALA A 87 -6.24 -14.93 5.25
C ALA A 87 -6.30 -14.90 3.71
N PHE A 88 -5.43 -14.11 3.08
CA PHE A 88 -5.35 -14.00 1.62
C PHE A 88 -4.38 -15.04 1.06
N ASN A 89 -4.75 -15.58 -0.10
CA ASN A 89 -3.94 -16.51 -0.87
C ASN A 89 -4.22 -16.26 -2.38
N ASN A 90 -3.20 -15.81 -3.10
CA ASN A 90 -3.28 -15.47 -4.53
C ASN A 90 -4.43 -14.52 -4.89
N VAL A 91 -4.56 -13.41 -4.17
CA VAL A 91 -5.58 -12.39 -4.41
C VAL A 91 -5.10 -11.39 -5.47
N PRO A 92 -5.79 -11.25 -6.63
CA PRO A 92 -5.40 -10.36 -7.72
C PRO A 92 -5.76 -8.90 -7.39
N ALA A 93 -5.08 -8.33 -6.40
CA ALA A 93 -5.43 -7.05 -5.79
C ALA A 93 -5.41 -5.88 -6.78
N ARG A 94 -4.42 -5.84 -7.70
CA ARG A 94 -4.35 -4.80 -8.75
C ARG A 94 -5.59 -4.79 -9.62
N GLU A 95 -6.02 -5.94 -10.12
CA GLU A 95 -7.21 -6.04 -10.99
C GLU A 95 -8.47 -5.70 -10.23
N MET A 96 -8.60 -6.18 -8.99
CA MET A 96 -9.74 -5.87 -8.15
C MET A 96 -9.88 -4.37 -7.86
N LEU A 97 -8.76 -3.65 -7.71
CA LEU A 97 -8.76 -2.20 -7.53
C LEU A 97 -9.09 -1.47 -8.84
N ARG A 98 -8.52 -1.90 -9.96
CA ARG A 98 -8.81 -1.32 -11.29
C ARG A 98 -10.30 -1.37 -11.61
N GLU A 99 -10.91 -2.54 -11.46
CA GLU A 99 -12.32 -2.76 -11.71
C GLU A 99 -13.22 -1.88 -10.83
N ARG A 100 -12.89 -1.76 -9.53
CA ARG A 100 -13.71 -1.02 -8.57
C ARG A 100 -13.53 0.49 -8.67
N LEU A 101 -12.31 0.94 -8.87
CA LEU A 101 -11.98 2.36 -8.81
C LEU A 101 -12.00 3.05 -10.18
N GLY A 102 -11.89 2.30 -11.27
CA GLY A 102 -11.84 2.83 -12.63
C GLY A 102 -10.56 3.62 -12.91
N VAL A 103 -9.44 3.25 -12.28
CA VAL A 103 -8.13 3.87 -12.45
C VAL A 103 -7.16 2.84 -13.01
N ASP A 104 -6.51 3.12 -14.15
CA ASP A 104 -5.63 2.16 -14.82
C ASP A 104 -4.28 1.97 -14.11
N ASN A 105 -3.71 3.06 -13.60
CA ASN A 105 -2.41 3.05 -12.94
C ASN A 105 -2.54 2.61 -11.48
N VAL A 106 -2.51 1.31 -11.24
CA VAL A 106 -2.61 0.72 -9.89
C VAL A 106 -1.35 -0.06 -9.57
N PHE A 107 -0.79 0.21 -8.40
CA PHE A 107 0.39 -0.44 -7.85
C PHE A 107 0.04 -1.10 -6.52
N VAL A 108 0.55 -2.30 -6.30
CA VAL A 108 0.39 -3.05 -5.05
C VAL A 108 1.76 -3.51 -4.59
N GLU A 109 2.08 -3.24 -3.32
CA GLU A 109 3.38 -3.56 -2.74
C GLU A 109 3.20 -4.00 -1.27
N ASN A 110 4.22 -4.60 -0.69
CA ASN A 110 4.27 -4.88 0.74
C ASN A 110 4.20 -3.57 1.56
N ASP A 111 3.54 -3.60 2.71
CA ASP A 111 3.31 -2.43 3.57
C ASP A 111 4.61 -1.81 4.12
N ALA A 112 5.59 -2.63 4.54
CA ALA A 112 6.88 -2.13 5.01
C ALA A 112 7.71 -1.53 3.86
N ASN A 113 7.63 -2.09 2.66
CA ASN A 113 8.23 -1.51 1.45
C ASN A 113 7.59 -0.15 1.11
N CYS A 114 6.27 -0.04 1.19
CA CYS A 114 5.57 1.23 1.01
C CYS A 114 6.00 2.27 2.05
N ALA A 115 6.13 1.87 3.32
CA ALA A 115 6.61 2.76 4.38
C ALA A 115 8.05 3.25 4.10
N ALA A 116 8.94 2.34 3.67
CA ALA A 116 10.32 2.70 3.30
C ALA A 116 10.35 3.68 2.12
N LEU A 117 9.53 3.47 1.10
CA LEU A 117 9.41 4.39 -0.03
C LEU A 117 8.89 5.76 0.42
N GLY A 118 7.85 5.79 1.25
CA GLY A 118 7.31 7.03 1.81
C GLY A 118 8.37 7.82 2.57
N GLU A 119 9.12 7.18 3.44
CA GLU A 119 10.22 7.82 4.19
C GLU A 119 11.37 8.28 3.30
N ALA A 120 11.68 7.54 2.24
CA ALA A 120 12.74 7.91 1.30
C ALA A 120 12.38 9.12 0.43
N PHE A 121 11.10 9.27 0.07
CA PHE A 121 10.66 10.38 -0.80
C PHE A 121 10.18 11.62 -0.03
N ALA A 122 9.48 11.44 1.08
CA ALA A 122 8.82 12.52 1.81
C ALA A 122 9.18 12.60 3.30
N GLY A 123 9.91 11.62 3.83
CA GLY A 123 10.26 11.53 5.26
C GLY A 123 11.74 11.74 5.55
N CYS A 124 12.22 11.08 6.59
CA CYS A 124 13.59 11.22 7.11
C CYS A 124 14.68 10.70 6.16
N GLY A 125 14.34 9.86 5.18
CA GLY A 125 15.23 9.34 4.15
C GLY A 125 15.37 10.22 2.91
N ASN A 126 14.64 11.36 2.86
CA ASN A 126 14.64 12.23 1.69
C ASN A 126 16.05 12.70 1.30
N GLY A 127 16.38 12.49 0.02
CA GLY A 127 17.71 12.77 -0.53
C GLY A 127 18.71 11.63 -0.40
N SER A 128 18.39 10.55 0.32
CA SER A 128 19.24 9.36 0.45
C SER A 128 18.97 8.37 -0.69
N LYS A 129 20.01 7.95 -1.40
CA LYS A 129 19.90 6.89 -2.42
C LYS A 129 19.89 5.49 -1.81
N ASN A 130 20.47 5.35 -0.63
CA ASN A 130 20.56 4.08 0.09
C ASN A 130 19.95 4.27 1.48
N PHE A 131 18.91 3.52 1.77
CA PHE A 131 18.10 3.72 2.96
C PHE A 131 17.47 2.39 3.42
N VAL A 132 17.42 2.17 4.70
CA VAL A 132 16.70 1.05 5.32
C VAL A 132 15.71 1.61 6.32
N ALA A 133 14.44 1.33 6.13
CA ALA A 133 13.40 1.56 7.11
C ALA A 133 13.08 0.27 7.85
N VAL A 134 12.93 0.37 9.17
CA VAL A 134 12.50 -0.74 10.02
C VAL A 134 11.22 -0.32 10.73
N THR A 135 10.18 -1.12 10.58
CA THR A 135 8.89 -0.90 11.26
C THR A 135 8.77 -1.87 12.44
N LEU A 136 8.42 -1.33 13.60
CA LEU A 136 8.20 -2.10 14.83
C LEU A 136 6.71 -2.03 15.19
N GLY A 137 6.00 -3.14 15.02
CA GLY A 137 4.58 -3.26 15.30
C GLY A 137 4.24 -4.63 15.87
N THR A 138 3.23 -5.31 15.36
CA THR A 138 2.91 -6.70 15.70
C THR A 138 4.08 -7.63 15.35
N GLY A 139 4.83 -7.29 14.32
CA GLY A 139 6.09 -7.92 13.90
C GLY A 139 7.16 -6.86 13.61
N VAL A 140 8.29 -7.31 13.11
CA VAL A 140 9.37 -6.47 12.59
C VAL A 140 9.29 -6.53 11.06
N GLY A 141 8.92 -5.42 10.43
CA GLY A 141 8.97 -5.27 8.99
C GLY A 141 10.15 -4.39 8.58
N SER A 142 10.59 -4.48 7.35
CA SER A 142 11.58 -3.56 6.81
C SER A 142 11.48 -3.43 5.30
N GLY A 143 11.91 -2.26 4.80
CA GLY A 143 12.09 -2.00 3.39
C GLY A 143 13.49 -1.47 3.13
N ILE A 144 14.14 -1.98 2.10
CA ILE A 144 15.51 -1.65 1.73
C ILE A 144 15.48 -0.90 0.40
N ILE A 145 16.09 0.27 0.36
CA ILE A 145 16.26 1.06 -0.86
C ILE A 145 17.74 1.12 -1.18
N LEU A 146 18.11 0.71 -2.40
CA LEU A 146 19.45 0.82 -2.95
C LEU A 146 19.40 1.57 -4.29
N ASP A 147 20.28 2.54 -4.44
CA ASP A 147 20.34 3.41 -5.62
C ASP A 147 18.98 4.04 -6.00
N GLY A 148 18.18 4.37 -4.96
CA GLY A 148 16.85 4.97 -5.11
C GLY A 148 15.74 3.98 -5.52
N LYS A 149 15.99 2.68 -5.46
CA LYS A 149 15.01 1.63 -5.83
C LYS A 149 14.79 0.68 -4.66
N ILE A 150 13.54 0.26 -4.49
CA ILE A 150 13.16 -0.76 -3.51
C ILE A 150 13.78 -2.12 -3.89
N VAL A 151 14.31 -2.83 -2.93
CA VAL A 151 14.89 -4.16 -3.11
C VAL A 151 13.82 -5.21 -2.83
N ASN A 152 13.17 -5.69 -3.88
CA ASN A 152 12.13 -6.72 -3.75
C ASN A 152 12.70 -8.14 -3.67
N GLY A 153 13.97 -8.34 -4.10
CA GLY A 153 14.55 -9.68 -4.19
C GLY A 153 13.90 -10.54 -5.28
N VAL A 154 14.33 -11.78 -5.40
CA VAL A 154 13.84 -12.70 -6.45
C VAL A 154 12.40 -13.15 -6.18
N ASN A 155 12.01 -13.29 -4.91
CA ASN A 155 10.70 -13.78 -4.49
C ASN A 155 9.84 -12.68 -3.85
N CYS A 156 10.10 -11.41 -4.15
CA CYS A 156 9.40 -10.26 -3.58
C CYS A 156 9.40 -10.23 -2.04
N ALA A 157 10.43 -10.80 -1.41
CA ALA A 157 10.63 -10.85 0.04
C ALA A 157 12.01 -10.29 0.45
N GLY A 158 12.56 -9.36 -0.32
CA GLY A 158 13.93 -8.86 -0.14
C GLY A 158 14.18 -8.05 1.13
N GLY A 159 13.11 -7.53 1.74
CA GLY A 159 13.17 -6.69 2.94
C GLY A 159 12.85 -7.39 4.26
N GLU A 160 12.70 -8.71 4.30
CA GLU A 160 12.20 -9.46 5.48
C GLU A 160 13.25 -9.60 6.60
N CYS A 161 13.80 -8.48 7.10
CA CYS A 161 14.81 -8.47 8.15
C CYS A 161 14.30 -9.06 9.49
N GLY A 162 13.01 -9.03 9.73
CA GLY A 162 12.40 -9.63 10.94
C GLY A 162 12.52 -11.15 11.01
N HIS A 163 12.88 -11.82 9.89
CA HIS A 163 13.08 -13.26 9.80
C HIS A 163 14.56 -13.67 9.85
N MET A 164 15.48 -12.72 10.04
CA MET A 164 16.88 -13.03 10.24
C MET A 164 17.12 -13.58 11.65
N VAL A 165 17.83 -14.69 11.78
CA VAL A 165 18.27 -15.35 13.03
C VAL A 165 19.77 -15.29 13.15
#